data_6c8e0331519c321a877b7723df6231b3
#
_entry.id   6c8e0331519c321a877b7723df6231b3
#
_cell.length_a   1.000
_cell.length_b   1.000
_cell.length_c   1.000
_cell.angle_alpha   90.00
_cell.angle_beta   90.00
_cell.angle_gamma   90.00
#
_symmetry.space_group_name_H-M   'P 1'
#
loop_
_entity.id
_entity.type
_entity.pdbx_description
1 polymer ?
#
loop_
_entity_poly.entity_id
_entity_poly.type
_entity_poly.pdbx_seq_one_letter_code
_entity_poly.pdbx_strand_id
1 'polypeptide(L)'
;MTENVLELAAAGLDTAPINSSKSKTGLKKMGTKFKIWFNGELRNFEDCTVHVLSHALHYGSSVFEGIRAYKTPRGTAFFRLDDHLKRLFYSAAIYRIPIRYSFEEIREACFETLRSTGLESAYIRPLVARGA
;
A
#
# COMPACT_ATOMS: atom_id res chain seq x y z
N MET A 1 -18.39 -9.44 13.05
CA MET A 1 -17.16 -8.70 13.42
C MET A 1 -16.55 -8.19 12.14
N THR A 2 -16.50 -6.88 11.95
CA THR A 2 -15.90 -6.29 10.76
C THR A 2 -14.38 -6.52 10.79
N GLU A 3 -13.86 -7.29 9.83
CA GLU A 3 -12.41 -7.43 9.68
C GLU A 3 -11.83 -6.14 9.12
N ASN A 4 -10.83 -5.58 9.81
CA ASN A 4 -10.08 -4.46 9.26
C ASN A 4 -9.07 -4.97 8.26
N VAL A 5 -8.97 -4.29 7.12
CA VAL A 5 -8.00 -4.59 6.07
C VAL A 5 -6.81 -3.64 6.22
N LEU A 6 -5.61 -4.18 6.26
CA LEU A 6 -4.37 -3.42 6.16
C LEU A 6 -3.64 -3.82 4.88
N GLU A 7 -3.42 -2.85 4.03
CA GLU A 7 -2.76 -3.02 2.74
C GLU A 7 -1.56 -2.10 2.61
N LEU A 8 -0.48 -2.62 2.06
CA LEU A 8 0.73 -1.89 1.70
C LEU A 8 1.06 -2.18 0.23
N ALA A 9 0.80 -1.22 -0.61
CA ALA A 9 1.13 -1.28 -2.04
C ALA A 9 2.29 -0.34 -2.38
N ALA A 10 3.19 -0.79 -3.24
CA ALA A 10 4.26 0.04 -3.79
C ALA A 10 4.09 0.21 -5.29
N ALA A 11 4.22 1.45 -5.77
CA ALA A 11 4.23 1.79 -7.19
C ALA A 11 5.54 2.51 -7.58
N GLY A 12 6.04 2.22 -8.78
CA GLY A 12 7.19 2.93 -9.33
C GLY A 12 6.88 4.40 -9.60
N LEU A 13 7.85 5.27 -9.36
CA LEU A 13 7.80 6.70 -9.72
C LEU A 13 8.34 6.89 -11.15
N ASP A 14 7.70 6.25 -12.12
CA ASP A 14 8.07 6.49 -13.52
C ASP A 14 7.51 7.84 -13.98
N THR A 15 8.41 8.76 -14.29
CA THR A 15 8.12 10.06 -14.89
C THR A 15 8.09 9.99 -16.41
N ALA A 16 7.73 8.86 -17.00
CA ALA A 16 7.58 8.77 -18.45
C ALA A 16 6.36 9.57 -18.92
N PRO A 17 6.47 10.40 -19.98
CA PRO A 17 5.35 11.16 -20.50
C PRO A 17 4.27 10.23 -21.03
N ILE A 18 3.03 10.51 -20.66
CA ILE A 18 1.84 9.80 -21.16
C ILE A 18 1.72 10.12 -22.65
N ASN A 19 2.22 9.26 -23.49
CA ASN A 19 2.03 9.37 -24.92
C ASN A 19 0.67 8.77 -25.31
N SER A 20 -0.28 9.63 -25.62
CA SER A 20 -1.64 9.25 -26.02
C SER A 20 -1.63 8.73 -27.46
N SER A 21 -1.52 7.44 -27.65
CA SER A 21 -1.93 6.84 -28.92
C SER A 21 -2.62 5.50 -28.71
N LYS A 22 -3.93 5.53 -28.93
CA LYS A 22 -4.81 4.45 -29.38
C LYS A 22 -4.46 3.03 -28.93
N SER A 23 -5.17 2.51 -27.95
CA SER A 23 -5.32 1.07 -27.84
C SER A 23 -6.77 0.67 -27.63
N LYS A 24 -7.22 -0.13 -28.60
CA LYS A 24 -8.45 -0.89 -28.54
C LYS A 24 -8.40 -1.89 -27.39
N THR A 25 -9.47 -1.94 -26.61
CA THR A 25 -10.03 -3.07 -25.90
C THR A 25 -9.13 -4.31 -25.80
N GLY A 26 -8.49 -4.43 -24.70
CA GLY A 26 -7.79 -5.60 -24.23
C GLY A 26 -7.08 -5.21 -22.96
N LEU A 27 -7.73 -5.41 -21.82
CA LEU A 27 -7.01 -5.51 -20.55
C LEU A 27 -6.05 -6.69 -20.73
N LYS A 28 -4.88 -6.41 -21.32
CA LYS A 28 -3.75 -7.31 -21.25
C LYS A 28 -3.54 -7.55 -19.76
N LYS A 29 -3.72 -8.79 -19.31
CA LYS A 29 -3.27 -9.23 -17.98
C LYS A 29 -1.84 -8.74 -17.86
N MET A 30 -1.65 -7.56 -17.31
CA MET A 30 -0.36 -7.15 -16.79
C MET A 30 -0.13 -8.11 -15.64
N GLY A 31 0.62 -9.16 -15.90
CA GLY A 31 1.20 -9.99 -14.86
C GLY A 31 2.07 -9.06 -14.05
N THR A 32 1.46 -8.35 -13.12
CA THR A 32 2.15 -7.47 -12.20
C THR A 32 2.92 -8.39 -11.27
N LYS A 33 4.23 -8.44 -11.44
CA LYS A 33 5.15 -9.10 -10.50
C LYS A 33 5.14 -8.42 -9.11
N PHE A 34 4.23 -7.46 -8.91
CA PHE A 34 4.11 -6.71 -7.67
C PHE A 34 3.36 -7.54 -6.64
N LYS A 35 3.94 -7.61 -5.47
CA LYS A 35 3.29 -8.16 -4.29
C LYS A 35 2.75 -7.02 -3.44
N ILE A 36 1.67 -7.31 -2.74
CA ILE A 36 1.06 -6.44 -1.76
C ILE A 36 1.18 -7.13 -0.40
N TRP A 37 1.65 -6.41 0.60
CA TRP A 37 1.51 -6.89 1.96
C TRP A 37 0.05 -6.67 2.38
N PHE A 38 -0.66 -7.76 2.60
CA PHE A 38 -2.10 -7.76 2.83
C PHE A 38 -2.42 -8.60 4.07
N ASN A 39 -2.92 -7.95 5.11
CA ASN A 39 -3.33 -8.59 6.36
C ASN A 39 -2.29 -9.57 6.96
N GLY A 40 -1.03 -9.14 7.04
CA GLY A 40 0.03 -9.89 7.72
C GLY A 40 0.99 -10.64 6.80
N GLU A 41 0.75 -10.69 5.50
CA GLU A 41 1.61 -11.45 4.57
C GLU A 41 1.72 -10.81 3.19
N LEU A 42 2.82 -11.09 2.49
CA LEU A 42 3.00 -10.70 1.09
C LEU A 42 2.21 -11.65 0.18
N ARG A 43 1.22 -11.11 -0.51
CA ARG A 43 0.39 -11.80 -1.50
C ARG A 43 0.62 -11.28 -2.92
N ASN A 44 0.22 -12.06 -3.92
CA ASN A 44 0.20 -11.55 -5.28
C ASN A 44 -0.92 -10.51 -5.42
N PHE A 45 -0.73 -9.57 -6.33
CA PHE A 45 -1.71 -8.50 -6.59
C PHE A 45 -3.13 -9.04 -6.82
N GLU A 46 -3.26 -10.11 -7.59
CA GLU A 46 -4.54 -10.72 -7.96
C GLU A 46 -5.29 -11.33 -6.75
N ASP A 47 -4.57 -11.67 -5.69
CA ASP A 47 -5.13 -12.32 -4.50
C ASP A 47 -5.58 -11.30 -3.44
N CYS A 48 -5.27 -10.02 -3.65
CA CYS A 48 -5.60 -8.93 -2.73
C CYS A 48 -6.93 -8.27 -3.13
N THR A 49 -8.03 -8.81 -2.62
CA THR A 49 -9.37 -8.31 -2.92
C THR A 49 -10.13 -7.96 -1.64
N VAL A 50 -11.05 -7.01 -1.75
CA VAL A 50 -11.98 -6.66 -0.68
C VAL A 50 -13.40 -6.94 -1.12
N HIS A 51 -14.24 -7.32 -0.19
CA HIS A 51 -15.65 -7.60 -0.48
C HIS A 51 -16.38 -6.31 -0.82
N VAL A 52 -17.32 -6.36 -1.77
CA VAL A 52 -18.10 -5.19 -2.20
C VAL A 52 -18.90 -4.54 -1.05
N LEU A 53 -19.26 -5.30 -0.03
CA LEU A 53 -19.94 -4.81 1.18
C LEU A 53 -18.98 -4.26 2.24
N SER A 54 -17.69 -4.12 1.94
CA SER A 54 -16.74 -3.52 2.87
C SER A 54 -17.21 -2.12 3.27
N HIS A 55 -17.22 -1.85 4.57
CA HIS A 55 -17.69 -0.58 5.12
C HIS A 55 -16.92 0.61 4.54
N ALA A 56 -15.64 0.42 4.26
CA ALA A 56 -14.82 1.45 3.64
C ALA A 56 -15.30 1.87 2.25
N LEU A 57 -15.84 0.95 1.44
CA LEU A 57 -16.37 1.26 0.11
C LEU A 57 -17.68 2.05 0.17
N HIS A 58 -18.53 1.78 1.16
CA HIS A 58 -19.84 2.43 1.29
C HIS A 58 -19.77 3.77 2.04
N TYR A 59 -18.86 3.90 3.01
CA TYR A 59 -18.84 5.01 3.96
C TYR A 59 -17.50 5.74 4.03
N GLY A 60 -16.51 5.36 3.21
CA GLY A 60 -15.20 6.01 3.20
C GLY A 60 -14.40 5.80 4.49
N SER A 61 -14.73 4.76 5.28
CA SER A 61 -14.09 4.51 6.57
C SER A 61 -12.71 3.86 6.40
N SER A 62 -11.77 4.66 5.96
CA SER A 62 -10.38 4.27 5.79
C SER A 62 -9.44 5.44 6.06
N VAL A 63 -8.21 5.14 6.40
CA VAL A 63 -7.10 6.09 6.54
C VAL A 63 -5.88 5.56 5.81
N PHE A 64 -5.06 6.45 5.29
CA PHE A 64 -3.87 6.05 4.55
C PHE A 64 -2.74 7.06 4.70
N GLU A 65 -1.55 6.63 4.32
CA GLU A 65 -0.38 7.48 4.15
C GLU A 65 0.19 7.36 2.73
N GLY A 66 1.02 8.33 2.35
CA GLY A 66 1.78 8.33 1.12
C GLY A 66 3.24 8.56 1.41
N ILE A 67 4.06 7.52 1.27
CA ILE A 67 5.44 7.50 1.70
C ILE A 67 6.35 7.30 0.50
N ARG A 68 7.35 8.16 0.33
CA ARG A 68 8.32 8.04 -0.74
C ARG A 68 9.58 7.33 -0.29
N ALA A 69 10.06 6.43 -1.15
CA ALA A 69 11.39 5.85 -1.08
C ALA A 69 12.22 6.33 -2.27
N TYR A 70 13.47 6.67 -2.00
CA TYR A 70 14.39 7.21 -3.00
C TYR A 70 15.66 6.39 -3.07
N LYS A 71 16.19 6.23 -4.28
CA LYS A 71 17.55 5.73 -4.49
C LYS A 71 18.55 6.68 -3.85
N THR A 72 19.48 6.14 -3.08
CA THR A 72 20.62 6.87 -2.52
C THR A 72 21.93 6.11 -2.80
N PRO A 73 23.09 6.75 -2.61
CA PRO A 73 24.38 6.04 -2.77
C PRO A 73 24.55 4.84 -1.83
N ARG A 74 23.78 4.76 -0.74
CA ARG A 74 23.81 3.66 0.25
C ARG A 74 22.65 2.66 0.09
N GLY A 75 21.90 2.73 -1.00
CA GLY A 75 20.70 1.92 -1.25
C GLY A 75 19.42 2.75 -1.17
N THR A 76 18.29 2.09 -1.30
CA THR A 76 16.97 2.76 -1.24
C THR A 76 16.62 3.13 0.20
N ALA A 77 16.21 4.38 0.41
CA ALA A 77 15.83 4.89 1.72
C ALA A 77 14.42 5.51 1.69
N PHE A 78 13.62 5.21 2.71
CA PHE A 78 12.36 5.89 2.93
C PHE A 78 12.57 7.30 3.49
N PHE A 79 11.79 8.24 2.99
CA PHE A 79 11.74 9.57 3.55
C PHE A 79 10.74 9.62 4.70
N ARG A 80 11.24 9.83 5.93
CA ARG A 80 10.44 10.02 7.16
C ARG A 80 9.42 8.90 7.41
N LEU A 81 9.78 7.64 7.17
CA LEU A 81 8.87 6.49 7.33
C LEU A 81 8.19 6.48 8.70
N ASP A 82 8.96 6.62 9.77
CA ASP A 82 8.44 6.51 11.15
C ASP A 82 7.42 7.63 11.47
N ASP A 83 7.62 8.84 10.95
CA ASP A 83 6.68 9.95 11.15
C ASP A 83 5.36 9.70 10.40
N HIS A 84 5.43 9.18 9.18
CA HIS A 84 4.25 8.78 8.42
C HIS A 84 3.49 7.66 9.13
N LEU A 85 4.17 6.64 9.63
CA LEU A 85 3.52 5.55 10.35
C LEU A 85 2.89 6.02 11.66
N LYS A 86 3.56 6.88 12.43
CA LYS A 86 2.95 7.49 13.63
C LYS A 86 1.65 8.21 13.29
N ARG A 87 1.63 8.95 12.18
CA ARG A 87 0.43 9.65 11.72
C ARG A 87 -0.66 8.68 11.24
N LEU A 88 -0.30 7.57 10.58
CA LEU A 88 -1.24 6.52 10.22
C LEU A 88 -1.95 5.96 11.45
N PHE A 89 -1.18 5.57 12.48
CA PHE A 89 -1.74 5.07 13.73
C PHE A 89 -2.62 6.11 14.44
N TYR A 90 -2.19 7.36 14.47
CA TYR A 90 -2.98 8.46 15.03
C TYR A 90 -4.30 8.65 14.26
N SER A 91 -4.25 8.68 12.94
CA SER A 91 -5.44 8.80 12.08
C SER A 91 -6.41 7.63 12.28
N ALA A 92 -5.90 6.40 12.34
CA ALA A 92 -6.71 5.22 12.61
C ALA A 92 -7.39 5.29 13.99
N ALA A 93 -6.68 5.78 15.01
CA ALA A 93 -7.24 5.96 16.36
C ALA A 93 -8.39 6.99 16.39
N ILE A 94 -8.27 8.11 15.65
CA ILE A 94 -9.36 9.11 15.53
C ILE A 94 -10.61 8.46 14.93
N TYR A 95 -10.46 7.64 13.91
CA TYR A 95 -11.58 6.93 13.26
C TYR A 95 -12.01 5.68 14.02
N ARG A 96 -11.37 5.38 15.18
CA ARG A 96 -11.61 4.15 15.96
C ARG A 96 -11.49 2.88 15.10
N ILE A 97 -10.49 2.85 14.22
CA ILE A 97 -10.14 1.68 13.42
C ILE A 97 -8.91 1.05 14.08
N PRO A 98 -9.05 -0.06 14.83
CA PRO A 98 -7.91 -0.69 15.48
C PRO A 98 -6.98 -1.32 14.43
N ILE A 99 -5.69 -1.02 14.52
CA ILE A 99 -4.65 -1.70 13.78
C ILE A 99 -4.20 -2.90 14.63
N ARG A 100 -4.24 -4.12 14.06
CA ARG A 100 -3.91 -5.37 14.76
C ARG A 100 -2.42 -5.66 14.84
N TYR A 101 -1.62 -4.88 14.15
CA TYR A 101 -0.18 -5.03 14.01
C TYR A 101 0.53 -3.94 14.81
N SER A 102 1.69 -4.27 15.37
CA SER A 102 2.55 -3.29 16.02
C SER A 102 3.14 -2.29 15.03
N PHE A 103 3.66 -1.21 15.55
CA PHE A 103 4.37 -0.22 14.74
C PHE A 103 5.56 -0.84 13.99
N GLU A 104 6.31 -1.70 14.67
CA GLU A 104 7.49 -2.38 14.14
C GLU A 104 7.12 -3.36 13.03
N GLU A 105 6.03 -4.11 13.17
CA GLU A 105 5.52 -5.01 12.13
C GLU A 105 5.14 -4.24 10.87
N ILE A 106 4.40 -3.14 11.00
CA ILE A 106 4.03 -2.30 9.84
C ILE A 106 5.26 -1.65 9.21
N ARG A 107 6.21 -1.23 10.02
CA ARG A 107 7.48 -0.67 9.55
C ARG A 107 8.26 -1.68 8.72
N GLU A 108 8.40 -2.90 9.21
CA GLU A 108 9.09 -3.97 8.46
C GLU A 108 8.29 -4.37 7.20
N ALA A 109 6.97 -4.42 7.28
CA ALA A 109 6.11 -4.68 6.12
C ALA A 109 6.32 -3.65 4.99
N CYS A 110 6.59 -2.37 5.31
CA CYS A 110 6.96 -1.38 4.30
C CYS A 110 8.27 -1.74 3.58
N PHE A 111 9.29 -2.17 4.33
CA PHE A 111 10.56 -2.61 3.75
C PHE A 111 10.40 -3.89 2.94
N GLU A 112 9.65 -4.85 3.44
CA GLU A 112 9.38 -6.11 2.76
C GLU A 112 8.64 -5.88 1.44
N THR A 113 7.61 -5.04 1.45
CA THR A 113 6.88 -4.63 0.25
C THR A 113 7.81 -3.99 -0.77
N LEU A 114 8.63 -3.03 -0.36
CA LEU A 114 9.58 -2.36 -1.26
C LEU A 114 10.59 -3.35 -1.84
N ARG A 115 11.20 -4.21 -1.01
CA ARG A 115 12.17 -5.23 -1.49
C ARG A 115 11.52 -6.18 -2.50
N SER A 116 10.25 -6.55 -2.31
CA SER A 116 9.55 -7.47 -3.21
C SER A 116 9.36 -6.92 -4.62
N THR A 117 9.40 -5.60 -4.79
CA THR A 117 9.26 -4.94 -6.10
C THR A 117 10.55 -4.85 -6.89
N GLY A 118 11.69 -4.88 -6.21
CA GLY A 118 13.01 -4.60 -6.82
C GLY A 118 13.20 -3.15 -7.27
N LEU A 119 12.30 -2.23 -6.88
CA LEU A 119 12.39 -0.81 -7.28
C LEU A 119 13.40 -0.06 -6.41
N GLU A 120 14.20 0.79 -7.05
CA GLU A 120 15.14 1.67 -6.37
C GLU A 120 14.52 2.99 -5.88
N SER A 121 13.38 3.38 -6.47
CA SER A 121 12.56 4.50 -6.02
C SER A 121 11.09 4.11 -6.14
N ALA A 122 10.30 4.40 -5.12
CA ALA A 122 8.90 3.98 -5.06
C ALA A 122 8.05 4.93 -4.23
N TYR A 123 6.75 4.84 -4.45
CA TYR A 123 5.73 5.40 -3.59
C TYR A 123 4.99 4.25 -2.90
N ILE A 124 5.00 4.25 -1.57
CA ILE A 124 4.30 3.25 -0.76
C ILE A 124 3.03 3.85 -0.18
N ARG A 125 1.95 3.11 -0.29
CA ARG A 125 0.63 3.47 0.23
C ARG A 125 0.19 2.48 1.32
N PRO A 126 0.47 2.75 2.61
CA PRO A 126 -0.21 2.04 3.68
C PRO A 126 -1.66 2.51 3.77
N LEU A 127 -2.58 1.56 3.80
CA LEU A 127 -4.02 1.78 3.92
C LEU A 127 -4.58 0.93 5.05
N VAL A 128 -5.36 1.53 5.94
CA VAL A 128 -6.14 0.84 6.98
C VAL A 128 -7.62 1.13 6.71
N ALA A 129 -8.40 0.08 6.54
CA ALA A 129 -9.81 0.20 6.17
C ALA A 129 -10.70 -0.72 6.99
N ARG A 130 -11.96 -0.33 7.18
CA ARG A 130 -12.97 -1.25 7.72
C ARG A 130 -13.44 -2.19 6.61
N GLY A 131 -13.31 -3.48 6.84
CA GLY A 131 -13.78 -4.54 5.96
C GLY A 131 -15.29 -4.75 6.01
N ALA A 132 -15.72 -5.91 5.61
CA ALA A 132 -17.13 -6.33 5.65
C ALA A 132 -17.53 -6.87 7.03
#